data_a0af73c2ad91599c1033b204105c0a52
#
_entry.id   a0af73c2ad91599c1033b204105c0a52
#
_cell.length_a   1.000
_cell.length_b   1.000
_cell.length_c   1.000
_cell.angle_alpha   90.00
_cell.angle_beta   90.00
_cell.angle_gamma   90.00
#
_symmetry.space_group_name_H-M   'P 1'
#
loop_
_entity.id
_entity.type
_entity.pdbx_description
1 polymer ?
#
loop_
_entity_poly.entity_id
_entity_poly.type
_entity_poly.pdbx_seq_one_letter_code
_entity_poly.pdbx_strand_id
1 'polypeptide(L)'
;MERTFDLSQFDEYREDNRREVKRAEGGLPVSLWDTYSSFANCYGGVIILGVKENKDGSWRTTGLQNASKLRKEFWDNMNNPKKVNINLLSEDDVQTYEVGDNKDVIMVIYVPMAKREQKPVYINNDIFNGTFRRNYEGDYHCTRLQVKTMLRDQTERTMDMEVLDKVPMEDLNYDTIHGYRNSHRSLKEGHPFERLSDHEYLRSIGAAAISEEDGRLHPTAAGMLMFGDEYNIVRHFPEYFLDYREELDPTTRWSDRLQSSSGEWSGNVCDFYFRVYNKIIKDIKVPFKMVGGERIDDTPIHKALREALANCLINADYHGLRGVVIRKEPDKLVLANPGYIRTGKKQMRLGGESDPRNKALMKMFNLINIGERAGSGVPNIFNVWADEGWEEPVIEERFDPDRTVLSLSFKKMVAEKSGEKKVTKKSDEKKVTKKTQEKYDAILNAMQPDKWHKASEFEAIAGVKESRIKVLLKDMTEQGLIESTGSTKGKMYKKINVN
;
A
#
# COMPACT_ATOMS: atom_id res chain seq x y z
N MET A 1 -0.43 15.34 7.52
CA MET A 1 0.46 14.19 7.86
C MET A 1 0.43 14.01 9.36
N GLU A 2 0.13 12.82 9.87
CA GLU A 2 0.36 12.55 11.30
C GLU A 2 1.84 12.73 11.60
N ARG A 3 2.19 13.65 12.50
CA ARG A 3 3.57 13.83 12.94
C ARG A 3 3.98 12.58 13.71
N THR A 4 4.84 11.76 13.10
CA THR A 4 5.19 10.43 13.60
C THR A 4 6.31 10.43 14.66
N PHE A 5 6.78 11.62 15.07
CA PHE A 5 7.79 11.75 16.11
C PHE A 5 7.15 12.22 17.41
N ASP A 6 7.26 11.41 18.45
CA ASP A 6 6.82 11.72 19.82
C ASP A 6 8.06 11.70 20.73
N LEU A 7 8.38 12.85 21.30
CA LEU A 7 9.52 13.01 22.17
C LEU A 7 9.51 12.07 23.38
N SER A 8 8.31 11.70 23.87
CA SER A 8 8.16 10.77 25.00
C SER A 8 8.61 9.34 24.68
N GLN A 9 8.70 8.98 23.41
CA GLN A 9 9.10 7.67 22.92
C GLN A 9 10.54 7.65 22.36
N PHE A 10 11.32 8.72 22.57
CA PHE A 10 12.65 8.88 21.97
C PHE A 10 13.56 7.67 22.19
N ASP A 11 13.59 7.11 23.38
CA ASP A 11 14.43 5.96 23.73
C ASP A 11 13.98 4.62 23.07
N GLU A 12 12.73 4.58 22.59
CA GLU A 12 12.15 3.41 21.92
C GLU A 12 12.36 3.45 20.40
N TYR A 13 12.72 4.61 19.83
CA TYR A 13 12.90 4.77 18.40
C TYR A 13 14.17 4.08 17.88
N ARG A 14 14.07 3.63 16.64
CA ARG A 14 15.17 3.06 15.84
C ARG A 14 15.05 3.62 14.42
N GLU A 15 16.18 3.63 13.70
CA GLU A 15 16.14 3.90 12.26
C GLU A 15 15.27 2.87 11.55
N ASP A 16 14.52 3.32 10.58
CA ASP A 16 13.65 2.51 9.75
C ASP A 16 13.46 3.18 8.36
N ASN A 17 12.53 2.69 7.58
CA ASN A 17 12.23 3.27 6.26
C ASN A 17 11.59 4.67 6.32
N ARG A 18 11.34 5.23 7.50
CA ARG A 18 10.72 6.56 7.70
C ARG A 18 11.43 7.42 8.74
N ARG A 19 12.47 6.93 9.37
CA ARG A 19 13.23 7.66 10.41
C ARG A 19 14.71 7.55 10.12
N GLU A 20 15.39 8.67 10.21
CA GLU A 20 16.82 8.77 10.01
C GLU A 20 17.41 9.70 11.04
N VAL A 21 18.51 9.35 11.68
CA VAL A 21 19.23 10.20 12.62
C VAL A 21 20.60 10.59 12.09
N LYS A 22 21.01 11.83 12.37
CA LYS A 22 22.31 12.36 11.95
C LYS A 22 22.91 13.21 13.05
N ARG A 23 24.21 13.07 13.29
CA ARG A 23 24.90 13.79 14.37
C ARG A 23 24.89 15.32 14.19
N ALA A 24 25.21 15.80 12.98
CA ALA A 24 25.29 17.21 12.64
C ALA A 24 26.22 18.05 13.54
N GLU A 25 27.26 17.46 14.14
CA GLU A 25 28.22 18.14 15.04
C GLU A 25 29.07 19.18 14.30
N GLY A 26 29.38 18.98 13.03
CA GLY A 26 30.22 19.85 12.20
C GLY A 26 29.44 20.70 11.18
N GLY A 27 28.12 20.81 11.30
CA GLY A 27 27.26 21.47 10.32
C GLY A 27 26.20 20.51 9.73
N LEU A 28 25.48 20.94 8.68
CA LEU A 28 24.52 20.10 8.01
C LEU A 28 25.21 18.93 7.27
N PRO A 29 24.89 17.68 7.57
CA PRO A 29 25.48 16.54 6.86
C PRO A 29 25.14 16.56 5.37
N VAL A 30 26.10 16.24 4.51
CA VAL A 30 25.86 16.16 3.06
C VAL A 30 24.76 15.17 2.72
N SER A 31 24.73 14.00 3.40
CA SER A 31 23.72 12.96 3.22
C SER A 31 22.31 13.35 3.70
N LEU A 32 22.12 14.51 4.33
CA LEU A 32 20.80 15.06 4.67
C LEU A 32 19.93 15.22 3.42
N TRP A 33 20.53 15.67 2.34
CA TRP A 33 19.84 15.96 1.09
C TRP A 33 19.45 14.69 0.33
N ASP A 34 20.30 13.66 0.41
CA ASP A 34 19.99 12.33 -0.13
C ASP A 34 18.75 11.76 0.57
N THR A 35 18.71 11.85 1.91
CA THR A 35 17.57 11.44 2.73
C THR A 35 16.32 12.27 2.46
N TYR A 36 16.44 13.59 2.28
CA TYR A 36 15.31 14.44 1.90
C TYR A 36 14.69 13.98 0.57
N SER A 37 15.53 13.84 -0.48
CA SER A 37 15.08 13.34 -1.78
C SER A 37 14.41 11.96 -1.66
N SER A 38 15.03 11.06 -0.95
CA SER A 38 14.58 9.68 -0.75
C SER A 38 13.23 9.61 -0.04
N PHE A 39 13.07 10.34 1.08
CA PHE A 39 11.79 10.40 1.80
C PHE A 39 10.68 11.05 0.96
N ALA A 40 10.99 12.16 0.29
CA ALA A 40 10.03 12.84 -0.57
C ALA A 40 9.56 11.95 -1.74
N ASN A 41 10.46 11.21 -2.35
CA ASN A 41 10.13 10.31 -3.46
C ASN A 41 9.39 9.03 -3.03
N CYS A 42 9.53 8.61 -1.75
CA CYS A 42 8.89 7.40 -1.23
C CYS A 42 7.66 7.73 -0.39
N TYR A 43 7.74 7.58 0.90
CA TYR A 43 6.59 7.60 1.82
C TYR A 43 6.61 8.79 2.80
N GLY A 44 7.49 9.74 2.58
CA GLY A 44 7.82 10.73 3.60
C GLY A 44 8.60 10.11 4.77
N GLY A 45 8.98 10.95 5.73
CA GLY A 45 9.71 10.49 6.90
C GLY A 45 10.12 11.60 7.83
N VAL A 46 10.92 11.27 8.83
CA VAL A 46 11.45 12.19 9.83
C VAL A 46 12.97 12.10 9.86
N ILE A 47 13.64 13.23 9.69
CA ILE A 47 15.10 13.34 9.84
C ILE A 47 15.37 14.05 11.16
N ILE A 48 16.24 13.50 11.98
CA ILE A 48 16.56 14.06 13.30
C ILE A 48 18.06 14.38 13.34
N LEU A 49 18.38 15.65 13.52
CA LEU A 49 19.75 16.12 13.66
C LEU A 49 20.11 16.30 15.13
N GLY A 50 21.36 16.05 15.49
CA GLY A 50 21.86 16.08 16.88
C GLY A 50 21.65 14.74 17.60
N VAL A 51 21.47 13.66 16.85
CA VAL A 51 21.30 12.30 17.35
C VAL A 51 22.23 11.33 16.63
N LYS A 52 22.74 10.36 17.36
CA LYS A 52 23.55 9.26 16.83
C LYS A 52 22.91 7.93 17.16
N GLU A 53 22.88 7.01 16.20
CA GLU A 53 22.59 5.62 16.43
C GLU A 53 23.81 4.87 16.95
N ASN A 54 23.59 4.05 17.97
CA ASN A 54 24.58 3.14 18.55
C ASN A 54 24.57 1.80 17.79
N LYS A 55 25.59 0.97 18.04
CA LYS A 55 25.72 -0.37 17.40
C LYS A 55 24.57 -1.35 17.71
N ASP A 56 23.84 -1.12 18.79
CA ASP A 56 22.66 -1.89 19.19
C ASP A 56 21.34 -1.34 18.62
N GLY A 57 21.43 -0.31 17.76
CA GLY A 57 20.31 0.38 17.17
C GLY A 57 19.62 1.40 18.10
N SER A 58 20.07 1.57 19.36
CA SER A 58 19.57 2.61 20.25
C SER A 58 20.05 4.00 19.84
N TRP A 59 19.27 5.03 20.14
CA TRP A 59 19.65 6.40 19.85
C TRP A 59 20.26 7.09 21.07
N ARG A 60 21.22 7.98 20.80
CA ARG A 60 21.82 8.85 21.80
C ARG A 60 21.89 10.28 21.26
N THR A 61 21.44 11.25 22.07
CA THR A 61 21.62 12.68 21.74
C THR A 61 23.10 13.03 21.75
N THR A 62 23.49 13.86 20.78
CA THR A 62 24.83 14.50 20.71
C THR A 62 24.69 16.00 20.80
N GLY A 63 23.46 16.50 20.70
CA GLY A 63 23.15 17.91 20.68
C GLY A 63 23.63 18.64 19.41
N LEU A 64 23.10 19.83 19.19
CA LEU A 64 23.51 20.75 18.14
C LEU A 64 24.22 21.93 18.76
N GLN A 65 25.46 22.22 18.34
CA GLN A 65 26.25 23.33 18.90
C GLN A 65 25.60 24.72 18.64
N ASN A 66 24.94 24.88 17.49
CA ASN A 66 24.24 26.13 17.14
C ASN A 66 23.00 25.81 16.29
N ALA A 67 21.92 25.41 16.94
CA ALA A 67 20.68 25.03 16.29
C ALA A 67 20.08 26.16 15.43
N SER A 68 20.15 27.41 15.87
CA SER A 68 19.60 28.54 15.11
C SER A 68 20.38 28.81 13.81
N LYS A 69 21.72 28.69 13.84
CA LYS A 69 22.54 28.81 12.64
C LYS A 69 22.27 27.67 11.67
N LEU A 70 22.21 26.44 12.18
CA LEU A 70 21.92 25.25 11.36
C LEU A 70 20.53 25.30 10.74
N ARG A 71 19.53 25.80 11.48
CA ARG A 71 18.16 25.98 10.95
C ARG A 71 18.15 27.01 9.82
N LYS A 72 18.88 28.13 9.97
CA LYS A 72 19.02 29.11 8.90
C LYS A 72 19.70 28.52 7.67
N GLU A 73 20.84 27.84 7.85
CA GLU A 73 21.58 27.21 6.76
C GLU A 73 20.72 26.13 6.05
N PHE A 74 19.93 25.40 6.80
CA PHE A 74 18.97 24.41 6.25
C PHE A 74 17.96 25.09 5.32
N TRP A 75 17.31 26.19 5.76
CA TRP A 75 16.34 26.90 4.95
C TRP A 75 16.97 27.60 3.74
N ASP A 76 18.18 28.14 3.88
CA ASP A 76 18.93 28.72 2.76
C ASP A 76 19.20 27.68 1.66
N ASN A 77 19.53 26.44 2.04
CA ASN A 77 19.72 25.32 1.10
C ASN A 77 18.39 24.81 0.53
N MET A 78 17.34 24.66 1.36
CA MET A 78 16.02 24.20 0.91
C MET A 78 15.39 25.12 -0.13
N ASN A 79 15.62 26.41 -0.01
CA ASN A 79 15.13 27.42 -0.95
C ASN A 79 16.09 27.70 -2.11
N ASN A 80 17.22 26.99 -2.19
CA ASN A 80 18.16 27.09 -3.30
C ASN A 80 17.86 26.03 -4.37
N PRO A 81 17.32 26.39 -5.54
CA PRO A 81 16.95 25.41 -6.58
C PRO A 81 18.14 24.66 -7.17
N LYS A 82 19.38 25.14 -6.97
CA LYS A 82 20.59 24.39 -7.34
C LYS A 82 20.92 23.30 -6.32
N LYS A 83 20.39 23.37 -5.10
CA LYS A 83 20.60 22.38 -4.06
C LYS A 83 19.46 21.37 -4.00
N VAL A 84 18.23 21.84 -4.01
CA VAL A 84 17.01 21.03 -3.98
C VAL A 84 16.03 21.60 -5.02
N ASN A 85 15.54 20.76 -5.94
CA ASN A 85 14.67 21.23 -7.03
C ASN A 85 13.31 21.74 -6.56
N ILE A 86 12.81 21.25 -5.44
CA ILE A 86 11.53 21.66 -4.85
C ILE A 86 11.57 21.58 -3.33
N ASN A 87 11.13 22.65 -2.67
CA ASN A 87 10.90 22.68 -1.24
C ASN A 87 9.46 22.23 -0.95
N LEU A 88 9.29 21.12 -0.22
CA LEU A 88 8.00 20.58 0.20
C LEU A 88 7.64 20.97 1.63
N LEU A 89 8.53 21.64 2.35
CA LEU A 89 8.41 21.91 3.79
C LEU A 89 7.80 23.28 4.05
N SER A 90 7.00 23.34 5.11
CA SER A 90 6.60 24.57 5.79
C SER A 90 7.47 24.81 7.03
N GLU A 91 7.37 26.00 7.64
CA GLU A 91 8.08 26.31 8.88
C GLU A 91 7.72 25.34 10.03
N ASP A 92 6.48 24.86 10.06
CA ASP A 92 5.99 23.93 11.06
C ASP A 92 6.59 22.52 10.94
N ASP A 93 7.18 22.20 9.80
CA ASP A 93 7.80 20.89 9.55
C ASP A 93 9.23 20.80 10.08
N VAL A 94 9.80 21.92 10.58
CA VAL A 94 11.16 21.97 11.13
C VAL A 94 11.12 22.50 12.57
N GLN A 95 11.24 21.60 13.52
CA GLN A 95 11.11 21.89 14.94
C GLN A 95 12.39 21.59 15.71
N THR A 96 12.62 22.30 16.80
CA THR A 96 13.76 22.05 17.71
C THR A 96 13.22 21.67 19.09
N TYR A 97 13.86 20.67 19.71
CA TYR A 97 13.51 20.18 21.04
C TYR A 97 14.74 20.10 21.92
N GLU A 98 14.56 20.32 23.23
CA GLU A 98 15.54 19.97 24.26
C GLU A 98 15.26 18.57 24.77
N VAL A 99 16.26 17.70 24.82
CA VAL A 99 16.14 16.28 25.17
C VAL A 99 17.15 15.90 26.24
N GLY A 100 16.70 15.06 27.17
CA GLY A 100 17.52 14.50 28.25
C GLY A 100 17.92 15.50 29.32
N ASP A 101 18.63 15.00 30.35
CA ASP A 101 19.05 15.80 31.51
C ASP A 101 20.10 16.88 31.13
N ASN A 102 20.84 16.64 30.08
CA ASN A 102 21.86 17.59 29.55
C ASN A 102 21.25 18.72 28.72
N LYS A 103 19.91 18.68 28.46
CA LYS A 103 19.20 19.64 27.58
C LYS A 103 19.83 19.74 26.18
N ASP A 104 20.22 18.60 25.64
CA ASP A 104 20.73 18.52 24.27
C ASP A 104 19.68 19.01 23.27
N VAL A 105 20.03 19.97 22.44
CA VAL A 105 19.14 20.49 21.41
C VAL A 105 19.20 19.60 20.18
N ILE A 106 18.05 19.11 19.75
CA ILE A 106 17.90 18.35 18.50
C ILE A 106 17.00 19.12 17.52
N MET A 107 17.15 18.88 16.21
CA MET A 107 16.27 19.42 15.17
C MET A 107 15.58 18.30 14.44
N VAL A 108 14.26 18.33 14.41
CA VAL A 108 13.38 17.34 13.80
C VAL A 108 12.76 17.94 12.54
N ILE A 109 12.95 17.26 11.41
CA ILE A 109 12.50 17.67 10.08
C ILE A 109 11.50 16.63 9.57
N TYR A 110 10.25 17.04 9.40
CA TYR A 110 9.17 16.19 8.87
C TYR A 110 9.12 16.35 7.35
N VAL A 111 9.59 15.35 6.62
CA VAL A 111 9.59 15.37 5.16
C VAL A 111 8.31 14.71 4.66
N PRO A 112 7.39 15.44 3.99
CA PRO A 112 6.21 14.85 3.41
C PRO A 112 6.56 14.03 2.16
N MET A 113 5.71 13.04 1.85
CA MET A 113 5.74 12.41 0.54
C MET A 113 5.35 13.44 -0.53
N ALA A 114 6.17 13.58 -1.56
CA ALA A 114 5.85 14.44 -2.70
C ALA A 114 4.63 13.91 -3.45
N LYS A 115 3.77 14.81 -3.90
CA LYS A 115 2.70 14.46 -4.82
C LYS A 115 3.28 13.97 -6.15
N ARG A 116 2.49 13.23 -6.92
CA ARG A 116 2.91 12.66 -8.20
C ARG A 116 3.47 13.73 -9.14
N GLU A 117 2.81 14.88 -9.21
CA GLU A 117 3.18 16.01 -10.08
C GLU A 117 4.50 16.69 -9.64
N GLN A 118 4.93 16.45 -8.41
CA GLN A 118 6.16 17.00 -7.82
C GLN A 118 7.36 16.06 -7.91
N LYS A 119 7.15 14.79 -8.26
CA LYS A 119 8.22 13.79 -8.42
C LYS A 119 8.84 13.86 -9.82
N PRO A 120 10.14 13.60 -9.98
CA PRO A 120 11.10 13.29 -8.92
C PRO A 120 11.54 14.52 -8.13
N VAL A 121 11.73 14.35 -6.82
CA VAL A 121 12.45 15.31 -5.98
C VAL A 121 13.93 14.94 -6.06
N TYR A 122 14.76 15.89 -6.54
CA TYR A 122 16.19 15.64 -6.76
C TYR A 122 17.04 16.78 -6.21
N ILE A 123 18.32 16.50 -6.04
CA ILE A 123 19.31 17.41 -5.48
C ILE A 123 20.42 17.74 -6.47
N ASN A 124 21.18 18.80 -6.16
CA ASN A 124 22.38 19.24 -6.88
C ASN A 124 22.12 19.51 -8.38
N ASN A 125 20.90 19.90 -8.72
CA ASN A 125 20.48 20.19 -10.10
C ASN A 125 20.75 19.02 -11.09
N ASP A 126 20.76 17.78 -10.59
CA ASP A 126 21.00 16.58 -11.39
C ASP A 126 19.87 15.57 -11.19
N ILE A 127 18.93 15.56 -12.14
CA ILE A 127 17.72 14.72 -12.06
C ILE A 127 18.04 13.21 -12.09
N PHE A 128 19.11 12.79 -12.76
CA PHE A 128 19.42 11.36 -12.88
C PHE A 128 20.35 10.84 -11.79
N ASN A 129 21.24 11.67 -11.25
CA ASN A 129 22.15 11.26 -10.20
C ASN A 129 21.78 11.86 -8.83
N GLY A 130 20.88 12.85 -8.79
CA GLY A 130 20.41 13.48 -7.57
C GLY A 130 19.05 12.99 -7.08
N THR A 131 18.43 12.03 -7.78
CA THR A 131 17.15 11.42 -7.35
C THR A 131 17.41 10.16 -6.55
N PHE A 132 16.89 10.15 -5.32
CA PHE A 132 17.07 9.03 -4.39
C PHE A 132 15.72 8.40 -4.04
N ARG A 133 15.77 7.14 -3.61
CA ARG A 133 14.65 6.40 -3.03
C ARG A 133 15.09 5.65 -1.78
N ARG A 134 14.14 5.47 -0.86
CA ARG A 134 14.36 4.70 0.36
C ARG A 134 14.11 3.22 0.11
N ASN A 135 15.08 2.38 0.50
CA ASN A 135 14.92 0.95 0.54
C ASN A 135 15.45 0.45 1.87
N TYR A 136 14.55 -0.06 2.71
CA TYR A 136 14.85 -0.41 4.10
C TYR A 136 15.38 0.83 4.87
N GLU A 137 16.60 0.83 5.38
CA GLU A 137 17.24 1.93 6.11
C GLU A 137 18.19 2.78 5.24
N GLY A 138 18.35 2.44 3.95
CA GLY A 138 19.30 3.09 3.06
C GLY A 138 18.67 4.02 2.03
N ASP A 139 19.42 5.08 1.67
CA ASP A 139 19.12 5.99 0.58
C ASP A 139 19.90 5.54 -0.66
N TYR A 140 19.20 5.20 -1.75
CA TYR A 140 19.79 4.68 -2.98
C TYR A 140 19.43 5.54 -4.17
N HIS A 141 20.37 5.73 -5.09
CA HIS A 141 20.10 6.39 -6.35
C HIS A 141 19.00 5.66 -7.13
N CYS A 142 18.05 6.42 -7.65
CA CYS A 142 17.08 5.87 -8.60
C CYS A 142 17.77 5.48 -9.90
N THR A 143 17.34 4.37 -10.50
CA THR A 143 17.76 4.03 -11.86
C THR A 143 17.20 5.04 -12.86
N ARG A 144 17.82 5.16 -14.04
CA ARG A 144 17.30 6.02 -15.11
C ARG A 144 15.87 5.67 -15.51
N LEU A 145 15.51 4.39 -15.44
CA LEU A 145 14.15 3.93 -15.74
C LEU A 145 13.16 4.46 -14.67
N GLN A 146 13.51 4.38 -13.40
CA GLN A 146 12.68 4.89 -12.31
C GLN A 146 12.45 6.40 -12.42
N VAL A 147 13.49 7.17 -12.72
CA VAL A 147 13.38 8.61 -12.95
C VAL A 147 12.46 8.91 -14.14
N LYS A 148 12.65 8.22 -15.27
CA LYS A 148 11.77 8.37 -16.45
C LYS A 148 10.31 8.02 -16.13
N THR A 149 10.08 6.98 -15.32
CA THR A 149 8.73 6.61 -14.85
C THR A 149 8.11 7.72 -14.01
N MET A 150 8.86 8.32 -13.06
CA MET A 150 8.37 9.44 -12.27
C MET A 150 8.01 10.65 -13.15
N LEU A 151 8.86 11.00 -14.12
CA LEU A 151 8.60 12.08 -15.08
C LEU A 151 7.37 11.82 -15.94
N ARG A 152 7.20 10.60 -16.45
CA ARG A 152 6.01 10.21 -17.19
C ARG A 152 4.75 10.31 -16.35
N ASP A 153 4.84 9.92 -15.07
CA ASP A 153 3.70 9.91 -14.15
C ASP A 153 3.31 11.31 -13.63
N GLN A 154 4.05 12.40 -13.96
CA GLN A 154 3.74 13.77 -13.54
C GLN A 154 2.44 14.33 -14.12
N THR A 155 1.95 13.76 -15.20
CA THR A 155 0.75 14.27 -15.90
C THR A 155 -0.50 14.21 -15.03
N GLU A 156 -1.39 15.20 -15.13
CA GLU A 156 -2.69 15.24 -14.44
C GLU A 156 -3.60 14.10 -14.91
N ARG A 157 -3.56 13.80 -16.21
CA ARG A 157 -4.26 12.66 -16.83
C ARG A 157 -3.40 11.41 -16.71
N THR A 158 -4.02 10.28 -16.40
CA THR A 158 -3.31 9.00 -16.45
C THR A 158 -3.01 8.61 -17.89
N MET A 159 -1.88 7.92 -18.11
CA MET A 159 -1.40 7.57 -19.47
C MET A 159 -2.41 6.74 -20.27
N ASP A 160 -3.24 5.96 -19.59
CA ASP A 160 -4.30 5.17 -20.23
C ASP A 160 -5.41 6.03 -20.87
N MET A 161 -5.46 7.33 -20.56
CA MET A 161 -6.41 8.28 -21.17
C MET A 161 -5.87 8.96 -22.45
N GLU A 162 -4.62 8.67 -22.82
CA GLU A 162 -4.01 9.17 -24.06
C GLU A 162 -4.78 8.66 -25.27
N VAL A 163 -5.02 9.55 -26.26
CA VAL A 163 -5.66 9.20 -27.53
C VAL A 163 -4.58 8.68 -28.48
N LEU A 164 -4.85 7.56 -29.10
CA LEU A 164 -3.93 6.93 -30.05
C LEU A 164 -4.27 7.42 -31.49
N ASP A 165 -3.92 8.66 -31.79
CA ASP A 165 -4.35 9.40 -32.99
C ASP A 165 -4.09 8.70 -34.35
N LYS A 166 -3.15 7.74 -34.38
CA LYS A 166 -2.81 6.97 -35.58
C LYS A 166 -3.44 5.59 -35.64
N VAL A 167 -4.30 5.27 -34.65
CA VAL A 167 -4.93 3.96 -34.53
C VAL A 167 -6.39 4.07 -34.96
N PRO A 168 -6.84 3.32 -35.96
CA PRO A 168 -8.23 3.30 -36.36
C PRO A 168 -9.07 2.50 -35.35
N MET A 169 -10.38 2.77 -35.32
CA MET A 169 -11.30 2.06 -34.41
C MET A 169 -11.41 0.57 -34.73
N GLU A 170 -11.13 0.20 -35.96
CA GLU A 170 -11.14 -1.17 -36.50
C GLU A 170 -10.03 -2.05 -35.90
N ASP A 171 -9.00 -1.45 -35.28
CA ASP A 171 -7.94 -2.19 -34.53
C ASP A 171 -8.43 -2.71 -33.17
N LEU A 172 -9.66 -2.36 -32.77
CA LEU A 172 -10.30 -2.92 -31.60
C LEU A 172 -11.04 -4.24 -31.92
N ASN A 173 -11.07 -5.16 -30.98
CA ASN A 173 -11.76 -6.43 -31.06
C ASN A 173 -13.26 -6.26 -30.69
N TYR A 174 -14.13 -6.27 -31.69
CA TYR A 174 -15.56 -6.04 -31.48
C TYR A 174 -16.27 -7.21 -30.79
N ASP A 175 -15.76 -8.43 -30.85
CA ASP A 175 -16.29 -9.57 -30.11
C ASP A 175 -16.12 -9.34 -28.60
N THR A 176 -14.94 -8.88 -28.19
CA THR A 176 -14.69 -8.50 -26.79
C THR A 176 -15.57 -7.31 -26.38
N ILE A 177 -15.73 -6.28 -27.22
CA ILE A 177 -16.58 -5.15 -26.97
C ILE A 177 -18.04 -5.58 -26.75
N HIS A 178 -18.58 -6.42 -27.62
CA HIS A 178 -19.95 -6.92 -27.51
C HIS A 178 -20.13 -7.79 -26.26
N GLY A 179 -19.17 -8.64 -25.93
CA GLY A 179 -19.17 -9.41 -24.68
C GLY A 179 -19.20 -8.52 -23.43
N TYR A 180 -18.38 -7.48 -23.42
CA TYR A 180 -18.35 -6.49 -22.35
C TYR A 180 -19.67 -5.70 -22.26
N ARG A 181 -20.23 -5.23 -23.38
CA ARG A 181 -21.55 -4.54 -23.44
C ARG A 181 -22.67 -5.44 -22.90
N ASN A 182 -22.68 -6.73 -23.23
CA ASN A 182 -23.65 -7.67 -22.71
C ASN A 182 -23.51 -7.84 -21.19
N SER A 183 -22.30 -7.92 -20.68
CA SER A 183 -22.04 -7.95 -19.22
C SER A 183 -22.53 -6.66 -18.54
N HIS A 184 -22.26 -5.48 -19.13
CA HIS A 184 -22.74 -4.21 -18.62
C HIS A 184 -24.27 -4.16 -18.58
N ARG A 185 -24.94 -4.57 -19.65
CA ARG A 185 -26.42 -4.62 -19.75
C ARG A 185 -27.03 -5.52 -18.68
N SER A 186 -26.51 -6.75 -18.50
CA SER A 186 -27.05 -7.68 -17.52
C SER A 186 -26.86 -7.22 -16.07
N LEU A 187 -25.83 -6.42 -15.78
CA LEU A 187 -25.57 -5.90 -14.44
C LEU A 187 -26.24 -4.57 -14.14
N LYS A 188 -26.59 -3.79 -15.16
CA LYS A 188 -27.19 -2.45 -15.06
C LYS A 188 -28.31 -2.28 -16.11
N GLU A 189 -29.35 -3.12 -16.02
CA GLU A 189 -30.50 -3.08 -16.91
C GLU A 189 -31.13 -1.67 -16.96
N GLY A 190 -31.45 -1.20 -18.17
CA GLY A 190 -32.02 0.13 -18.42
C GLY A 190 -30.99 1.28 -18.35
N HIS A 191 -29.69 0.98 -18.28
CA HIS A 191 -28.68 2.04 -18.29
C HIS A 191 -28.71 2.83 -19.60
N PRO A 192 -28.61 4.20 -19.60
CA PRO A 192 -28.69 5.02 -20.81
C PRO A 192 -27.73 4.60 -21.93
N PHE A 193 -26.59 3.98 -21.59
CA PHE A 193 -25.60 3.54 -22.57
C PHE A 193 -26.01 2.33 -23.41
N GLU A 194 -27.10 1.64 -23.06
CA GLU A 194 -27.60 0.50 -23.86
C GLU A 194 -28.04 0.90 -25.26
N ARG A 195 -28.55 2.14 -25.42
CA ARG A 195 -29.07 2.66 -26.66
C ARG A 195 -28.03 3.29 -27.60
N LEU A 196 -26.79 3.41 -27.12
CA LEU A 196 -25.69 4.01 -27.86
C LEU A 196 -25.19 3.05 -28.95
N SER A 197 -24.75 3.60 -30.09
CA SER A 197 -23.91 2.86 -31.05
C SER A 197 -22.61 2.42 -30.41
N ASP A 198 -21.86 1.49 -31.02
CA ASP A 198 -20.58 1.03 -30.46
C ASP A 198 -19.59 2.18 -30.28
N HIS A 199 -19.48 3.06 -31.25
CA HIS A 199 -18.60 4.22 -31.17
C HIS A 199 -18.97 5.20 -30.05
N GLU A 200 -20.27 5.53 -29.92
CA GLU A 200 -20.76 6.38 -28.84
C GLU A 200 -20.58 5.73 -27.47
N TYR A 201 -20.81 4.43 -27.40
CA TYR A 201 -20.59 3.64 -26.18
C TYR A 201 -19.12 3.68 -25.76
N LEU A 202 -18.19 3.36 -26.68
CA LEU A 202 -16.75 3.36 -26.42
C LEU A 202 -16.27 4.75 -25.97
N ARG A 203 -16.77 5.81 -26.61
CA ARG A 203 -16.49 7.19 -26.18
C ARG A 203 -17.02 7.45 -24.76
N SER A 204 -18.24 7.02 -24.45
CA SER A 204 -18.89 7.28 -23.15
C SER A 204 -18.18 6.57 -22.00
N ILE A 205 -17.65 5.38 -22.24
CA ILE A 205 -16.90 4.63 -21.24
C ILE A 205 -15.43 5.09 -21.12
N GLY A 206 -14.92 5.89 -22.09
CA GLY A 206 -13.54 6.38 -22.11
C GLY A 206 -12.57 5.47 -22.87
N ALA A 207 -13.08 4.48 -23.62
CA ALA A 207 -12.27 3.60 -24.48
C ALA A 207 -11.90 4.25 -25.82
N ALA A 208 -12.61 5.32 -26.21
CA ALA A 208 -12.29 6.12 -27.40
C ALA A 208 -12.48 7.61 -27.09
N ALA A 209 -11.82 8.47 -27.83
CA ALA A 209 -11.96 9.91 -27.77
C ALA A 209 -11.73 10.54 -29.14
N ILE A 210 -12.22 11.78 -29.31
CA ILE A 210 -11.97 12.56 -30.52
C ILE A 210 -10.56 13.11 -30.41
N SER A 211 -9.74 12.85 -31.44
CA SER A 211 -8.40 13.39 -31.57
C SER A 211 -8.44 14.91 -31.81
N GLU A 212 -7.53 15.63 -31.18
CA GLU A 212 -7.29 17.06 -31.47
C GLU A 212 -6.48 17.26 -32.75
N GLU A 213 -5.81 16.23 -33.26
CA GLU A 213 -4.99 16.33 -34.48
C GLU A 213 -5.85 16.30 -35.75
N ASP A 214 -6.82 15.40 -35.84
CA ASP A 214 -7.59 15.18 -37.07
C ASP A 214 -9.13 15.30 -36.91
N GLY A 215 -9.60 15.48 -35.65
CA GLY A 215 -11.04 15.62 -35.35
C GLY A 215 -11.82 14.29 -35.45
N ARG A 216 -11.16 13.14 -35.58
CA ARG A 216 -11.79 11.83 -35.71
C ARG A 216 -11.80 11.08 -34.38
N LEU A 217 -12.63 10.05 -34.33
CA LEU A 217 -12.69 9.16 -33.17
C LEU A 217 -11.56 8.11 -33.27
N HIS A 218 -10.75 8.03 -32.23
CA HIS A 218 -9.67 7.06 -32.12
C HIS A 218 -9.75 6.33 -30.77
N PRO A 219 -9.21 5.11 -30.66
CA PRO A 219 -9.06 4.43 -29.37
C PRO A 219 -8.21 5.26 -28.40
N THR A 220 -8.55 5.24 -27.13
CA THR A 220 -7.62 5.64 -26.09
C THR A 220 -6.66 4.48 -25.78
N ALA A 221 -5.56 4.77 -25.10
CA ALA A 221 -4.65 3.74 -24.61
C ALA A 221 -5.38 2.70 -23.73
N ALA A 222 -6.34 3.13 -22.88
CA ALA A 222 -7.21 2.23 -22.12
C ALA A 222 -8.13 1.39 -23.02
N GLY A 223 -8.68 1.99 -24.08
CA GLY A 223 -9.51 1.28 -25.04
C GLY A 223 -8.75 0.20 -25.77
N MET A 224 -7.51 0.52 -26.17
CA MET A 224 -6.60 -0.45 -26.80
C MET A 224 -6.22 -1.58 -25.84
N LEU A 225 -5.85 -1.28 -24.59
CA LEU A 225 -5.55 -2.30 -23.56
C LEU A 225 -6.75 -3.19 -23.25
N MET A 226 -7.95 -2.61 -23.18
CA MET A 226 -9.17 -3.30 -22.77
C MET A 226 -9.76 -4.16 -23.90
N PHE A 227 -9.66 -3.68 -25.15
CA PHE A 227 -10.41 -4.23 -26.30
C PHE A 227 -9.57 -4.47 -27.55
N GLY A 228 -8.30 -4.15 -27.58
CA GLY A 228 -7.45 -4.43 -28.75
C GLY A 228 -7.08 -5.92 -28.84
N ASP A 229 -6.66 -6.36 -30.02
CA ASP A 229 -5.94 -7.62 -30.16
C ASP A 229 -4.47 -7.44 -29.75
N GLU A 230 -3.85 -8.48 -29.18
CA GLU A 230 -2.50 -8.42 -28.62
C GLU A 230 -1.48 -7.82 -29.59
N TYR A 231 -1.50 -8.22 -30.86
CA TYR A 231 -0.57 -7.72 -31.88
C TYR A 231 -0.73 -6.21 -32.16
N ASN A 232 -1.89 -5.62 -31.92
CA ASN A 232 -2.11 -4.18 -31.96
C ASN A 232 -1.67 -3.52 -30.65
N ILE A 233 -1.95 -4.15 -29.50
CA ILE A 233 -1.56 -3.64 -28.19
C ILE A 233 -0.05 -3.49 -28.09
N VAL A 234 0.74 -4.48 -28.49
CA VAL A 234 2.21 -4.45 -28.37
C VAL A 234 2.88 -3.40 -29.26
N ARG A 235 2.20 -2.87 -30.28
CA ARG A 235 2.71 -1.74 -31.10
C ARG A 235 2.79 -0.44 -30.28
N HIS A 236 1.94 -0.29 -29.27
CA HIS A 236 1.87 0.88 -28.40
C HIS A 236 2.47 0.63 -27.02
N PHE A 237 2.42 -0.62 -26.57
CA PHE A 237 2.95 -1.11 -25.31
C PHE A 237 3.92 -2.27 -25.54
N PRO A 238 5.17 -2.02 -25.96
CA PRO A 238 6.11 -3.09 -26.34
C PRO A 238 6.41 -4.10 -25.24
N GLU A 239 6.26 -3.69 -23.96
CA GLU A 239 6.46 -4.56 -22.79
C GLU A 239 5.16 -5.23 -22.31
N TYR A 240 4.07 -5.05 -23.06
CA TYR A 240 2.78 -5.66 -22.71
C TYR A 240 2.88 -7.17 -22.71
N PHE A 241 2.54 -7.76 -21.59
CA PHE A 241 2.46 -9.20 -21.42
C PHE A 241 1.55 -9.56 -20.26
N LEU A 242 0.56 -10.44 -20.50
CA LEU A 242 -0.30 -11.00 -19.50
C LEU A 242 -0.06 -12.52 -19.45
N ASP A 243 0.22 -13.05 -18.27
CA ASP A 243 0.57 -14.45 -18.08
C ASP A 243 -0.08 -15.02 -16.81
N TYR A 244 -0.98 -15.95 -16.97
CA TYR A 244 -1.55 -16.77 -15.91
C TYR A 244 -0.97 -18.17 -15.97
N ARG A 245 -0.58 -18.71 -14.80
CA ARG A 245 0.01 -20.05 -14.68
C ARG A 245 -0.62 -20.79 -13.51
N GLU A 246 -0.93 -22.07 -13.73
CA GLU A 246 -1.27 -23.00 -12.65
C GLU A 246 -0.07 -23.91 -12.37
N GLU A 247 0.49 -23.80 -11.17
CA GLU A 247 1.63 -24.57 -10.68
C GLU A 247 1.13 -25.53 -9.58
N LEU A 248 0.20 -26.45 -9.93
CA LEU A 248 -0.48 -27.32 -8.98
C LEU A 248 0.29 -28.62 -8.71
N ASP A 249 1.15 -29.05 -9.61
CA ASP A 249 1.97 -30.26 -9.51
C ASP A 249 3.47 -29.88 -9.60
N PRO A 250 4.29 -30.17 -8.55
CA PRO A 250 5.72 -29.85 -8.55
C PRO A 250 6.52 -30.61 -9.61
N THR A 251 5.95 -31.67 -10.21
CA THR A 251 6.65 -32.45 -11.26
C THR A 251 6.47 -31.85 -12.65
N THR A 252 5.51 -30.96 -12.83
CA THR A 252 5.24 -30.24 -14.07
C THR A 252 5.54 -28.76 -13.92
N ARG A 253 6.07 -28.13 -14.97
CA ARG A 253 6.37 -26.70 -14.94
C ARG A 253 5.11 -25.86 -14.72
N TRP A 254 4.00 -26.25 -15.31
CA TRP A 254 2.65 -25.72 -15.11
C TRP A 254 1.61 -26.77 -15.56
N SER A 255 0.50 -26.85 -14.86
CA SER A 255 -0.64 -27.71 -15.23
C SER A 255 -1.57 -27.00 -16.23
N ASP A 256 -1.62 -25.67 -16.20
CA ASP A 256 -2.37 -24.85 -17.14
C ASP A 256 -1.67 -23.48 -17.31
N ARG A 257 -1.81 -22.88 -18.49
CA ARG A 257 -1.25 -21.57 -18.78
C ARG A 257 -2.11 -20.78 -19.76
N LEU A 258 -2.29 -19.47 -19.48
CA LEU A 258 -2.93 -18.53 -20.39
C LEU A 258 -2.00 -17.32 -20.57
N GLN A 259 -1.50 -17.10 -21.75
CA GLN A 259 -0.61 -15.98 -22.05
C GLN A 259 -1.17 -15.12 -23.21
N SER A 260 -0.99 -13.80 -23.13
CA SER A 260 -1.52 -12.86 -24.13
C SER A 260 -0.96 -13.12 -25.54
N SER A 261 0.29 -13.53 -25.64
CA SER A 261 0.99 -13.76 -26.91
C SER A 261 0.79 -15.16 -27.51
N SER A 262 -0.22 -15.95 -27.04
CA SER A 262 -0.46 -17.29 -27.58
C SER A 262 -1.10 -17.29 -28.97
N GLY A 263 -1.81 -16.21 -29.34
CA GLY A 263 -2.61 -16.14 -30.57
C GLY A 263 -3.92 -16.94 -30.53
N GLU A 264 -4.25 -17.57 -29.40
CA GLU A 264 -5.46 -18.41 -29.25
C GLU A 264 -6.69 -17.58 -28.83
N TRP A 265 -6.52 -16.34 -28.45
CA TRP A 265 -7.53 -15.43 -27.97
C TRP A 265 -7.06 -13.97 -28.18
N SER A 266 -7.90 -12.98 -27.93
CA SER A 266 -7.60 -11.55 -28.16
C SER A 266 -6.31 -11.06 -27.48
N GLY A 267 -5.94 -11.64 -26.34
CA GLY A 267 -4.80 -11.21 -25.56
C GLY A 267 -5.02 -9.91 -24.75
N ASN A 268 -6.21 -9.31 -24.78
CA ASN A 268 -6.51 -8.05 -24.11
C ASN A 268 -6.86 -8.22 -22.62
N VAL A 269 -6.91 -7.09 -21.92
CA VAL A 269 -7.17 -7.04 -20.47
C VAL A 269 -8.56 -7.56 -20.10
N CYS A 270 -9.58 -7.27 -20.91
CA CYS A 270 -10.96 -7.68 -20.65
C CYS A 270 -11.10 -9.21 -20.67
N ASP A 271 -10.68 -9.83 -21.76
CA ASP A 271 -10.76 -11.29 -21.92
C ASP A 271 -9.84 -12.00 -20.92
N PHE A 272 -8.66 -11.45 -20.63
CA PHE A 272 -7.77 -11.99 -19.60
C PHE A 272 -8.44 -12.02 -18.25
N TYR A 273 -9.07 -10.91 -17.84
CA TYR A 273 -9.77 -10.82 -16.56
C TYR A 273 -10.80 -11.96 -16.40
N PHE A 274 -11.73 -12.09 -17.37
CA PHE A 274 -12.80 -13.08 -17.27
C PHE A 274 -12.27 -14.52 -17.32
N ARG A 275 -11.33 -14.81 -18.22
CA ARG A 275 -10.73 -16.15 -18.35
C ARG A 275 -9.96 -16.55 -17.10
N VAL A 276 -9.14 -15.66 -16.55
CA VAL A 276 -8.32 -15.91 -15.36
C VAL A 276 -9.20 -16.02 -14.12
N TYR A 277 -10.20 -15.15 -13.95
CA TYR A 277 -11.11 -15.22 -12.82
C TYR A 277 -11.82 -16.59 -12.78
N ASN A 278 -12.36 -17.05 -13.90
CA ASN A 278 -13.00 -18.38 -13.98
C ASN A 278 -12.04 -19.53 -13.65
N LYS A 279 -10.75 -19.43 -14.03
CA LYS A 279 -9.73 -20.43 -13.65
C LYS A 279 -9.37 -20.35 -12.16
N ILE A 280 -9.27 -19.13 -11.59
CA ILE A 280 -8.96 -18.95 -10.17
C ILE A 280 -10.02 -19.62 -9.30
N ILE A 281 -11.31 -19.40 -9.58
CA ILE A 281 -12.41 -19.87 -8.72
C ILE A 281 -12.72 -21.35 -8.87
N LYS A 282 -12.32 -22.00 -9.99
CA LYS A 282 -12.71 -23.37 -10.35
C LYS A 282 -12.38 -24.42 -9.27
N ASP A 283 -11.22 -24.27 -8.59
CA ASP A 283 -10.71 -25.25 -7.62
C ASP A 283 -10.63 -24.71 -6.20
N ILE A 284 -11.05 -23.46 -5.98
CA ILE A 284 -11.10 -22.92 -4.63
C ILE A 284 -12.29 -23.53 -3.94
N LYS A 285 -12.02 -24.40 -2.94
CA LYS A 285 -13.03 -24.97 -2.03
C LYS A 285 -13.56 -23.87 -1.11
N VAL A 286 -14.36 -22.97 -1.68
CA VAL A 286 -15.10 -22.00 -0.90
C VAL A 286 -16.37 -22.67 -0.40
N PRO A 287 -16.58 -22.77 0.91
CA PRO A 287 -17.85 -23.24 1.43
C PRO A 287 -18.96 -22.32 0.91
N PHE A 288 -19.95 -22.89 0.22
CA PHE A 288 -21.15 -22.13 -0.10
C PHE A 288 -21.85 -21.70 1.19
N LYS A 289 -22.36 -20.47 1.23
CA LYS A 289 -23.19 -20.02 2.35
C LYS A 289 -24.66 -20.24 2.00
N MET A 290 -25.41 -20.81 2.95
CA MET A 290 -26.86 -20.86 2.88
C MET A 290 -27.43 -19.67 3.62
N VAL A 291 -28.22 -18.86 2.97
CA VAL A 291 -28.93 -17.74 3.60
C VAL A 291 -30.40 -17.88 3.24
N GLY A 292 -31.26 -18.01 4.27
CA GLY A 292 -32.70 -18.16 4.05
C GLY A 292 -33.12 -19.44 3.26
N GLY A 293 -32.27 -20.46 3.18
CA GLY A 293 -32.52 -21.68 2.40
C GLY A 293 -32.02 -21.63 0.96
N GLU A 294 -31.49 -20.49 0.51
CA GLU A 294 -30.90 -20.33 -0.82
C GLU A 294 -29.38 -20.45 -0.79
N ARG A 295 -28.81 -21.10 -1.78
CA ARG A 295 -27.36 -21.22 -1.97
C ARG A 295 -26.81 -19.93 -2.55
N ILE A 296 -25.87 -19.28 -1.84
CA ILE A 296 -25.14 -18.12 -2.33
C ILE A 296 -23.81 -18.61 -2.91
N ASP A 297 -23.68 -18.55 -4.23
CA ASP A 297 -22.45 -18.89 -4.95
C ASP A 297 -21.44 -17.73 -4.98
N ASP A 298 -21.91 -16.48 -4.89
CA ASP A 298 -21.04 -15.27 -4.83
C ASP A 298 -20.70 -14.87 -3.38
N THR A 299 -19.73 -15.57 -2.80
CA THR A 299 -19.28 -15.35 -1.42
C THR A 299 -18.36 -14.12 -1.30
N PRO A 300 -18.10 -13.60 -0.07
CA PRO A 300 -17.09 -12.55 0.16
C PRO A 300 -15.71 -12.89 -0.44
N ILE A 301 -15.32 -14.17 -0.44
CA ILE A 301 -14.05 -14.63 -1.04
C ILE A 301 -14.04 -14.39 -2.55
N HIS A 302 -15.12 -14.69 -3.25
CA HIS A 302 -15.23 -14.45 -4.70
C HIS A 302 -15.11 -12.94 -5.00
N LYS A 303 -15.73 -12.09 -4.18
CA LYS A 303 -15.62 -10.62 -4.32
C LYS A 303 -14.20 -10.16 -4.08
N ALA A 304 -13.54 -10.64 -3.04
CA ALA A 304 -12.16 -10.31 -2.73
C ALA A 304 -11.17 -10.75 -3.83
N LEU A 305 -11.40 -11.91 -4.45
CA LEU A 305 -10.57 -12.39 -5.57
C LEU A 305 -10.78 -11.56 -6.84
N ARG A 306 -12.04 -11.17 -7.16
CA ARG A 306 -12.34 -10.25 -8.26
C ARG A 306 -11.62 -8.92 -8.05
N GLU A 307 -11.69 -8.40 -6.85
CA GLU A 307 -11.04 -7.14 -6.46
C GLU A 307 -9.52 -7.24 -6.58
N ALA A 308 -8.91 -8.31 -6.09
CA ALA A 308 -7.47 -8.54 -6.16
C ALA A 308 -6.98 -8.59 -7.62
N LEU A 309 -7.70 -9.33 -8.49
CA LEU A 309 -7.38 -9.44 -9.90
C LEU A 309 -7.54 -8.10 -10.64
N ALA A 310 -8.66 -7.41 -10.40
CA ALA A 310 -8.91 -6.09 -10.99
C ALA A 310 -7.85 -5.07 -10.57
N ASN A 311 -7.51 -5.01 -9.27
CA ASN A 311 -6.47 -4.11 -8.77
C ASN A 311 -5.10 -4.38 -9.37
N CYS A 312 -4.75 -5.65 -9.59
CA CYS A 312 -3.52 -6.04 -10.27
C CYS A 312 -3.46 -5.48 -11.70
N LEU A 313 -4.56 -5.54 -12.46
CA LEU A 313 -4.66 -5.04 -13.83
C LEU A 313 -4.77 -3.51 -13.89
N ILE A 314 -5.58 -2.90 -13.03
CA ILE A 314 -5.81 -1.44 -12.98
C ILE A 314 -4.52 -0.69 -12.58
N ASN A 315 -3.71 -1.25 -11.70
CA ASN A 315 -2.51 -0.61 -11.20
C ASN A 315 -1.22 -1.03 -11.93
N ALA A 316 -1.31 -1.87 -12.96
CA ALA A 316 -0.17 -2.26 -13.76
C ALA A 316 0.40 -1.08 -14.54
N ASP A 317 1.73 -0.95 -14.55
CA ASP A 317 2.45 -0.08 -15.48
C ASP A 317 2.67 -0.86 -16.78
N TYR A 318 1.80 -0.65 -17.76
CA TYR A 318 1.88 -1.35 -19.04
C TYR A 318 3.08 -0.94 -19.93
N HIS A 319 3.81 0.10 -19.54
CA HIS A 319 5.13 0.45 -20.10
C HIS A 319 6.29 -0.15 -19.29
N GLY A 320 5.98 -0.82 -18.18
CA GLY A 320 6.96 -1.41 -17.26
C GLY A 320 7.35 -2.82 -17.69
N LEU A 321 8.55 -3.25 -17.26
CA LEU A 321 9.12 -4.55 -17.63
C LEU A 321 8.38 -5.73 -16.99
N ARG A 322 8.40 -6.89 -17.68
CA ARG A 322 7.93 -8.22 -17.23
C ARG A 322 6.41 -8.41 -17.13
N GLY A 323 5.60 -7.47 -17.61
CA GLY A 323 4.15 -7.63 -17.69
C GLY A 323 3.44 -8.05 -16.38
N VAL A 324 2.16 -8.38 -16.47
CA VAL A 324 1.35 -8.90 -15.36
C VAL A 324 1.50 -10.42 -15.30
N VAL A 325 1.82 -10.96 -14.13
CA VAL A 325 2.00 -12.40 -13.91
C VAL A 325 1.14 -12.86 -12.74
N ILE A 326 0.27 -13.82 -12.97
CA ILE A 326 -0.58 -14.41 -11.95
C ILE A 326 -0.25 -15.90 -11.86
N ARG A 327 0.07 -16.37 -10.65
CA ARG A 327 0.38 -17.77 -10.38
C ARG A 327 -0.60 -18.34 -9.37
N LYS A 328 -1.23 -19.43 -9.74
CA LYS A 328 -2.06 -20.23 -8.85
C LYS A 328 -1.28 -21.47 -8.44
N GLU A 329 -0.97 -21.56 -7.17
CA GLU A 329 -0.35 -22.69 -6.50
C GLU A 329 -1.41 -23.48 -5.73
N PRO A 330 -1.15 -24.69 -5.22
CA PRO A 330 -2.17 -25.50 -4.56
C PRO A 330 -2.90 -24.82 -3.39
N ASP A 331 -2.19 -23.97 -2.66
CA ASP A 331 -2.67 -23.29 -1.45
C ASP A 331 -2.40 -21.79 -1.45
N LYS A 332 -2.07 -21.21 -2.61
CA LYS A 332 -1.67 -19.80 -2.70
C LYS A 332 -1.96 -19.22 -4.09
N LEU A 333 -2.42 -17.99 -4.12
CA LEU A 333 -2.54 -17.17 -5.32
C LEU A 333 -1.56 -16.00 -5.23
N VAL A 334 -0.73 -15.81 -6.25
CA VAL A 334 0.24 -14.71 -6.34
C VAL A 334 -0.10 -13.85 -7.54
N LEU A 335 -0.40 -12.57 -7.29
CA LEU A 335 -0.67 -11.59 -8.33
C LEU A 335 0.48 -10.58 -8.35
N ALA A 336 1.12 -10.40 -9.49
CA ALA A 336 2.28 -9.53 -9.64
C ALA A 336 2.12 -8.63 -10.86
N ASN A 337 2.13 -7.32 -10.66
CA ASN A 337 2.07 -6.33 -11.73
C ASN A 337 3.31 -5.42 -11.73
N PRO A 338 3.72 -4.90 -12.90
CA PRO A 338 4.74 -3.85 -12.98
C PRO A 338 4.29 -2.58 -12.28
N GLY A 339 5.25 -1.85 -11.71
CA GLY A 339 5.03 -0.58 -11.03
C GLY A 339 4.98 -0.70 -9.51
N TYR A 340 5.17 0.43 -8.85
CA TYR A 340 5.13 0.60 -7.40
C TYR A 340 3.74 1.05 -6.91
N ILE A 341 3.49 0.93 -5.61
CA ILE A 341 2.25 1.37 -4.97
C ILE A 341 2.28 2.89 -4.81
N ARG A 342 1.38 3.60 -5.51
CA ARG A 342 1.35 5.07 -5.53
C ARG A 342 0.98 5.69 -4.20
N THR A 343 0.03 5.10 -3.47
CA THR A 343 -0.43 5.57 -2.16
C THR A 343 0.46 5.12 -1.00
N GLY A 344 1.39 4.18 -1.24
CA GLY A 344 2.18 3.50 -0.22
C GLY A 344 1.42 2.39 0.49
N LYS A 345 2.15 1.38 0.98
CA LYS A 345 1.58 0.16 1.58
C LYS A 345 0.65 0.43 2.76
N LYS A 346 1.03 1.38 3.65
CA LYS A 346 0.23 1.71 4.83
C LYS A 346 -1.14 2.26 4.43
N GLN A 347 -1.17 3.25 3.53
CA GLN A 347 -2.40 3.87 3.06
C GLN A 347 -3.26 2.90 2.25
N MET A 348 -2.63 2.08 1.38
CA MET A 348 -3.31 1.02 0.64
C MET A 348 -4.03 0.02 1.57
N ARG A 349 -3.42 -0.33 2.72
CA ARG A 349 -4.00 -1.23 3.71
C ARG A 349 -5.10 -0.57 4.55
N LEU A 350 -4.96 0.72 4.88
CA LEU A 350 -5.97 1.49 5.63
C LEU A 350 -7.20 1.81 4.76
N GLY A 351 -6.99 1.99 3.46
CA GLY A 351 -8.04 2.39 2.53
C GLY A 351 -8.38 3.88 2.61
N GLY A 352 -9.52 4.26 2.02
CA GLY A 352 -10.02 5.63 2.02
C GLY A 352 -9.41 6.54 0.96
N GLU A 353 -8.26 6.21 0.39
CA GLU A 353 -7.64 6.93 -0.71
C GLU A 353 -7.40 5.99 -1.90
N SER A 354 -7.67 6.49 -3.11
CA SER A 354 -7.48 5.74 -4.35
C SER A 354 -6.74 6.60 -5.37
N ASP A 355 -5.54 6.17 -5.77
CA ASP A 355 -4.78 6.75 -6.88
C ASP A 355 -4.41 5.65 -7.90
N PRO A 356 -5.38 5.18 -8.69
CA PRO A 356 -5.14 4.13 -9.67
C PRO A 356 -4.20 4.63 -10.78
N ARG A 357 -3.31 3.73 -11.25
CA ARG A 357 -2.40 4.05 -12.35
C ARG A 357 -3.17 4.26 -13.65
N ASN A 358 -4.22 3.48 -13.88
CA ASN A 358 -5.03 3.49 -15.09
C ASN A 358 -6.49 3.84 -14.74
N LYS A 359 -6.82 5.15 -14.68
CA LYS A 359 -8.15 5.64 -14.27
C LYS A 359 -9.26 5.27 -15.26
N ALA A 360 -8.94 5.22 -16.56
CA ALA A 360 -9.91 4.85 -17.57
C ALA A 360 -10.22 3.35 -17.53
N LEU A 361 -9.20 2.48 -17.35
CA LEU A 361 -9.42 1.06 -17.08
C LEU A 361 -10.28 0.84 -15.83
N MET A 362 -9.97 1.54 -14.73
CA MET A 362 -10.77 1.47 -13.50
C MET A 362 -12.23 1.84 -13.74
N LYS A 363 -12.50 2.92 -14.52
CA LYS A 363 -13.86 3.31 -14.90
C LYS A 363 -14.58 2.19 -15.63
N MET A 364 -13.91 1.52 -16.59
CA MET A 364 -14.49 0.43 -17.34
C MET A 364 -14.79 -0.78 -16.44
N PHE A 365 -13.88 -1.18 -15.56
CA PHE A 365 -14.14 -2.24 -14.58
C PHE A 365 -15.32 -1.91 -13.65
N ASN A 366 -15.42 -0.67 -13.17
CA ASN A 366 -16.54 -0.23 -12.32
C ASN A 366 -17.90 -0.28 -13.01
N LEU A 367 -17.96 -0.06 -14.33
CA LEU A 367 -19.20 -0.15 -15.09
C LEU A 367 -19.80 -1.55 -15.09
N ILE A 368 -18.96 -2.58 -14.93
CA ILE A 368 -19.37 -3.98 -14.81
C ILE A 368 -19.28 -4.49 -13.36
N ASN A 369 -19.40 -3.59 -12.37
CA ASN A 369 -19.41 -3.87 -10.94
C ASN A 369 -18.14 -4.61 -10.45
N ILE A 370 -17.00 -4.31 -11.04
CA ILE A 370 -15.70 -4.84 -10.64
C ILE A 370 -14.82 -3.67 -10.17
N GLY A 371 -14.22 -3.81 -8.99
CA GLY A 371 -13.45 -2.75 -8.36
C GLY A 371 -14.30 -1.65 -7.72
N GLU A 372 -13.77 -0.97 -6.73
CA GLU A 372 -14.40 0.16 -6.05
C GLU A 372 -13.50 1.40 -6.06
N ARG A 373 -14.12 2.60 -6.14
CA ARG A 373 -13.39 3.87 -6.13
C ARG A 373 -13.02 4.36 -4.72
N ALA A 374 -13.66 3.82 -3.69
CA ALA A 374 -13.55 4.34 -2.33
C ALA A 374 -12.27 3.90 -1.59
N GLY A 375 -11.37 3.16 -2.25
CA GLY A 375 -10.17 2.63 -1.59
C GLY A 375 -10.45 1.56 -0.54
N SER A 376 -11.63 0.94 -0.56
CA SER A 376 -12.08 -0.11 0.36
C SER A 376 -11.69 -1.53 -0.08
N GLY A 377 -11.30 -1.70 -1.35
CA GLY A 377 -11.07 -3.01 -1.96
C GLY A 377 -9.95 -3.80 -1.28
N VAL A 378 -8.79 -3.20 -1.09
CA VAL A 378 -7.65 -3.86 -0.42
C VAL A 378 -7.94 -4.17 1.05
N PRO A 379 -8.42 -3.23 1.88
CA PRO A 379 -8.87 -3.54 3.25
C PRO A 379 -9.86 -4.71 3.31
N ASN A 380 -10.82 -4.77 2.38
CA ASN A 380 -11.78 -5.85 2.33
C ASN A 380 -11.13 -7.22 2.05
N ILE A 381 -10.10 -7.29 1.20
CA ILE A 381 -9.34 -8.53 0.98
C ILE A 381 -8.74 -9.03 2.31
N PHE A 382 -8.12 -8.15 3.09
CA PHE A 382 -7.54 -8.52 4.39
C PHE A 382 -8.59 -8.98 5.38
N ASN A 383 -9.74 -8.29 5.46
CA ASN A 383 -10.84 -8.66 6.35
C ASN A 383 -11.40 -10.03 6.00
N VAL A 384 -11.65 -10.31 4.71
CA VAL A 384 -12.16 -11.60 4.26
C VAL A 384 -11.20 -12.75 4.59
N TRP A 385 -9.86 -12.53 4.41
CA TRP A 385 -8.86 -13.54 4.78
C TRP A 385 -8.81 -13.79 6.29
N ALA A 386 -8.93 -12.74 7.09
CA ALA A 386 -9.00 -12.84 8.55
C ALA A 386 -10.27 -13.58 9.01
N ASP A 387 -11.43 -13.28 8.43
CA ASP A 387 -12.70 -13.92 8.74
C ASP A 387 -12.70 -15.42 8.43
N GLU A 388 -12.01 -15.80 7.35
CA GLU A 388 -11.82 -17.21 6.97
C GLU A 388 -10.74 -17.90 7.84
N GLY A 389 -10.00 -17.18 8.67
CA GLY A 389 -8.90 -17.69 9.50
C GLY A 389 -7.71 -18.18 8.67
N TRP A 390 -7.49 -17.62 7.49
CA TRP A 390 -6.33 -17.87 6.65
C TRP A 390 -5.14 -16.99 7.04
N GLU A 391 -3.92 -17.39 6.60
CA GLU A 391 -2.73 -16.55 6.74
C GLU A 391 -2.96 -15.19 6.11
N GLU A 392 -2.48 -14.14 6.78
CA GLU A 392 -2.69 -12.76 6.34
C GLU A 392 -2.13 -12.52 4.92
N PRO A 393 -2.86 -11.79 4.04
CA PRO A 393 -2.34 -11.40 2.73
C PRO A 393 -1.01 -10.64 2.85
N VAL A 394 -0.06 -10.93 1.96
CA VAL A 394 1.25 -10.29 1.95
C VAL A 394 1.37 -9.39 0.72
N ILE A 395 1.69 -8.10 0.93
CA ILE A 395 1.98 -7.15 -0.12
C ILE A 395 3.47 -6.82 -0.08
N GLU A 396 4.17 -7.08 -1.20
CA GLU A 396 5.58 -6.78 -1.38
C GLU A 396 5.76 -5.78 -2.53
N GLU A 397 6.67 -4.85 -2.37
CA GLU A 397 7.24 -4.10 -3.47
C GLU A 397 8.64 -4.65 -3.75
N ARG A 398 8.86 -5.02 -5.00
CA ARG A 398 10.16 -5.47 -5.51
C ARG A 398 10.70 -4.41 -6.44
N PHE A 399 11.99 -4.22 -6.38
CA PHE A 399 12.71 -3.22 -7.15
C PHE A 399 13.64 -3.89 -8.14
N ASP A 400 13.91 -3.18 -9.25
CA ASP A 400 14.79 -3.63 -10.34
C ASP A 400 14.34 -4.94 -11.03
N PRO A 401 13.25 -4.86 -11.80
CA PRO A 401 12.34 -3.75 -12.03
C PRO A 401 11.28 -3.60 -10.94
N ASP A 402 10.67 -2.40 -10.87
CA ASP A 402 9.59 -2.12 -9.93
C ASP A 402 8.39 -3.03 -10.17
N ARG A 403 7.97 -3.75 -9.13
CA ARG A 403 6.80 -4.64 -9.14
C ARG A 403 6.08 -4.59 -7.82
N THR A 404 4.76 -4.63 -7.89
CA THR A 404 3.89 -4.90 -6.75
C THR A 404 3.47 -6.36 -6.80
N VAL A 405 3.60 -7.07 -5.68
CA VAL A 405 3.24 -8.48 -5.55
C VAL A 405 2.27 -8.65 -4.38
N LEU A 406 1.06 -9.12 -4.67
CA LEU A 406 0.07 -9.54 -3.68
C LEU A 406 0.07 -11.07 -3.61
N SER A 407 0.29 -11.61 -2.41
CA SER A 407 0.23 -13.05 -2.13
C SER A 407 -0.92 -13.36 -1.21
N LEU A 408 -1.82 -14.25 -1.65
CA LEU A 408 -3.03 -14.68 -0.96
C LEU A 408 -2.90 -16.16 -0.61
N SER A 409 -2.62 -16.47 0.66
CA SER A 409 -2.53 -17.85 1.15
C SER A 409 -3.91 -18.37 1.53
N PHE A 410 -4.22 -19.62 1.16
CA PHE A 410 -5.44 -20.33 1.59
C PHE A 410 -5.17 -21.28 2.76
N LYS A 411 -3.97 -21.21 3.35
CA LYS A 411 -3.62 -21.98 4.54
C LYS A 411 -4.29 -21.36 5.77
N LYS A 412 -4.84 -22.21 6.63
CA LYS A 412 -5.34 -21.78 7.93
C LYS A 412 -4.17 -21.33 8.81
N MET A 413 -4.36 -20.24 9.56
CA MET A 413 -3.42 -19.89 10.60
C MET A 413 -3.30 -21.05 11.60
N VAL A 414 -2.11 -21.61 11.71
CA VAL A 414 -1.82 -22.62 12.73
C VAL A 414 -1.72 -21.89 14.07
N ALA A 415 -2.65 -22.18 14.99
CA ALA A 415 -2.48 -21.77 16.38
C ALA A 415 -1.23 -22.48 16.91
N GLU A 416 -0.11 -21.75 17.10
CA GLU A 416 1.13 -22.32 17.64
C GLU A 416 0.85 -22.96 19.01
N LYS A 417 0.89 -24.29 19.05
CA LYS A 417 1.09 -25.03 20.30
C LYS A 417 2.51 -24.74 20.78
N SER A 418 2.61 -24.14 21.95
CA SER A 418 3.85 -23.80 22.62
C SER A 418 4.84 -24.96 22.68
N GLY A 419 6.04 -24.78 22.13
CA GLY A 419 7.19 -25.65 22.31
C GLY A 419 8.38 -25.22 21.47
N GLU A 420 9.37 -24.63 22.17
CA GLU A 420 10.78 -24.43 21.83
C GLU A 420 11.21 -23.20 21.00
N LYS A 421 12.14 -22.49 21.64
CA LYS A 421 12.75 -21.23 21.25
C LYS A 421 13.56 -21.32 19.95
N LYS A 422 13.30 -20.40 19.01
CA LYS A 422 14.34 -19.76 18.20
C LYS A 422 13.97 -18.29 17.97
N VAL A 423 14.94 -17.44 18.30
CA VAL A 423 14.83 -15.98 18.30
C VAL A 423 14.89 -15.47 16.86
N THR A 424 13.80 -14.85 16.39
CA THR A 424 13.83 -13.89 15.30
C THR A 424 12.83 -12.79 15.63
N LYS A 425 13.29 -11.55 15.58
CA LYS A 425 12.59 -10.33 15.97
C LYS A 425 11.34 -10.09 15.14
N LYS A 426 10.19 -9.94 15.80
CA LYS A 426 8.90 -9.45 15.24
C LYS A 426 8.63 -8.07 15.79
N SER A 427 8.17 -7.18 14.92
CA SER A 427 7.48 -5.94 15.29
C SER A 427 6.03 -6.28 15.68
N ASP A 428 5.62 -5.87 16.88
CA ASP A 428 4.40 -6.31 17.55
C ASP A 428 3.20 -5.36 17.32
N GLU A 429 2.13 -5.91 16.74
CA GLU A 429 0.78 -5.58 17.19
C GLU A 429 0.23 -6.79 17.95
N LYS A 430 0.09 -6.66 19.28
CA LYS A 430 -0.38 -7.74 20.16
C LYS A 430 -1.87 -8.00 19.98
N LYS A 431 -2.25 -9.07 19.28
CA LYS A 431 -3.60 -9.66 19.45
C LYS A 431 -3.71 -10.29 20.84
N VAL A 432 -4.71 -9.84 21.60
CA VAL A 432 -5.04 -10.38 22.93
C VAL A 432 -5.50 -11.84 22.77
N THR A 433 -4.81 -12.79 23.40
CA THR A 433 -5.21 -14.20 23.36
C THR A 433 -6.49 -14.41 24.20
N LYS A 434 -7.31 -15.43 23.86
CA LYS A 434 -8.55 -15.76 24.61
C LYS A 434 -8.32 -15.83 26.11
N LYS A 435 -7.20 -16.40 26.55
CA LYS A 435 -6.77 -16.50 27.95
C LYS A 435 -6.40 -15.13 28.58
N THR A 436 -5.96 -14.18 27.77
CA THR A 436 -5.67 -12.80 28.20
C THR A 436 -6.95 -11.99 28.27
N GLN A 437 -7.88 -12.20 27.34
CA GLN A 437 -9.20 -11.59 27.35
C GLN A 437 -10.01 -12.02 28.58
N GLU A 438 -10.01 -13.30 28.93
CA GLU A 438 -10.63 -13.81 30.16
C GLU A 438 -10.09 -13.10 31.43
N LYS A 439 -8.79 -12.76 31.44
CA LYS A 439 -8.17 -11.99 32.52
C LYS A 439 -8.57 -10.53 32.50
N TYR A 440 -8.70 -9.91 31.34
CA TYR A 440 -9.21 -8.55 31.22
C TYR A 440 -10.66 -8.48 31.74
N ASP A 441 -11.50 -9.42 31.34
CA ASP A 441 -12.89 -9.49 31.78
C ASP A 441 -12.99 -9.70 33.30
N ALA A 442 -12.14 -10.56 33.89
CA ALA A 442 -12.06 -10.79 35.30
C ALA A 442 -11.63 -9.50 36.07
N ILE A 443 -10.65 -8.77 35.57
CA ILE A 443 -10.18 -7.50 36.14
C ILE A 443 -11.28 -6.44 36.03
N LEU A 444 -11.91 -6.27 34.84
CA LEU A 444 -12.98 -5.29 34.61
C LEU A 444 -14.21 -5.55 35.48
N ASN A 445 -14.57 -6.81 35.71
CA ASN A 445 -15.69 -7.21 36.54
C ASN A 445 -15.40 -6.99 38.04
N ALA A 446 -14.14 -7.02 38.44
CA ALA A 446 -13.72 -6.76 39.82
C ALA A 446 -13.54 -5.27 40.13
N MET A 447 -13.39 -4.43 39.12
CA MET A 447 -13.31 -2.97 39.31
C MET A 447 -14.67 -2.39 39.69
N GLN A 448 -14.71 -1.69 40.82
CA GLN A 448 -15.90 -0.94 41.24
C GLN A 448 -16.01 0.33 40.39
N PRO A 449 -17.22 0.70 39.93
CA PRO A 449 -17.45 1.97 39.24
C PRO A 449 -16.91 3.15 40.05
N ASP A 450 -16.26 4.08 39.39
CA ASP A 450 -15.76 5.34 39.98
C ASP A 450 -14.71 5.23 41.10
N LYS A 451 -14.11 4.04 41.30
CA LYS A 451 -13.06 3.84 42.30
C LYS A 451 -11.70 3.59 41.65
N TRP A 452 -10.67 4.18 42.23
CA TRP A 452 -9.28 3.96 41.85
C TRP A 452 -8.71 2.73 42.60
N HIS A 453 -8.10 1.80 41.83
CA HIS A 453 -7.57 0.52 42.31
C HIS A 453 -6.06 0.43 42.12
N LYS A 454 -5.36 -0.27 42.99
CA LYS A 454 -3.95 -0.60 42.83
C LYS A 454 -3.77 -1.92 42.07
N ALA A 455 -2.66 -2.08 41.36
CA ALA A 455 -2.35 -3.30 40.62
C ALA A 455 -2.37 -4.57 41.51
N SER A 456 -1.92 -4.48 42.75
CA SER A 456 -1.89 -5.59 43.71
C SER A 456 -3.26 -6.17 44.05
N GLU A 457 -4.33 -5.40 43.90
CA GLU A 457 -5.72 -5.86 44.22
C GLU A 457 -6.21 -6.94 43.24
N PHE A 458 -5.59 -7.03 42.04
CA PHE A 458 -6.00 -7.95 40.96
C PHE A 458 -5.17 -9.24 40.89
N GLU A 459 -4.16 -9.44 41.74
CA GLU A 459 -3.30 -10.63 41.70
C GLU A 459 -4.08 -11.94 41.90
N ALA A 460 -4.89 -11.99 42.94
CA ALA A 460 -5.72 -13.16 43.23
C ALA A 460 -6.81 -13.39 42.19
N ILE A 461 -7.36 -12.30 41.63
CA ILE A 461 -8.48 -12.32 40.67
C ILE A 461 -8.03 -12.83 39.30
N ALA A 462 -6.89 -12.34 38.79
CA ALA A 462 -6.35 -12.76 37.52
C ALA A 462 -5.41 -13.98 37.60
N GLY A 463 -5.12 -14.46 38.82
CA GLY A 463 -4.26 -15.62 39.05
C GLY A 463 -2.82 -15.46 38.57
N VAL A 464 -2.26 -14.24 38.62
CA VAL A 464 -0.91 -13.92 38.16
C VAL A 464 -0.22 -12.93 39.10
N LYS A 465 1.13 -12.94 39.14
CA LYS A 465 1.93 -12.04 39.98
C LYS A 465 1.80 -10.57 39.58
N GLU A 466 2.03 -9.65 40.51
CA GLU A 466 1.90 -8.19 40.33
C GLU A 466 2.62 -7.64 39.09
N SER A 467 3.81 -8.16 38.78
CA SER A 467 4.54 -7.75 37.59
C SER A 467 3.76 -8.01 36.27
N ARG A 468 3.04 -9.14 36.22
CA ARG A 468 2.21 -9.49 35.07
C ARG A 468 0.89 -8.69 35.07
N ILE A 469 0.32 -8.41 36.25
CA ILE A 469 -0.85 -7.53 36.38
C ILE A 469 -0.55 -6.14 35.84
N LYS A 470 0.59 -5.55 36.16
CA LYS A 470 1.02 -4.24 35.63
C LYS A 470 1.07 -4.22 34.08
N VAL A 471 1.52 -5.31 33.48
CA VAL A 471 1.50 -5.44 32.00
C VAL A 471 0.07 -5.50 31.47
N LEU A 472 -0.81 -6.31 32.08
CA LEU A 472 -2.22 -6.41 31.65
C LEU A 472 -2.94 -5.07 31.80
N LEU A 473 -2.75 -4.36 32.93
CA LEU A 473 -3.36 -3.05 33.16
C LEU A 473 -2.81 -1.97 32.23
N LYS A 474 -1.52 -2.05 31.84
CA LYS A 474 -0.95 -1.18 30.81
C LYS A 474 -1.63 -1.42 29.47
N ASP A 475 -1.70 -2.68 29.03
CA ASP A 475 -2.34 -3.09 27.77
C ASP A 475 -3.84 -2.67 27.76
N MET A 476 -4.56 -2.83 28.86
CA MET A 476 -5.98 -2.41 29.01
C MET A 476 -6.14 -0.88 28.96
N THR A 477 -5.18 -0.12 29.47
CA THR A 477 -5.17 1.35 29.38
C THR A 477 -4.93 1.79 27.94
N GLU A 478 -3.99 1.14 27.23
CA GLU A 478 -3.69 1.41 25.80
C GLU A 478 -4.88 1.07 24.89
N GLN A 479 -5.69 0.09 25.27
CA GLN A 479 -6.94 -0.27 24.58
C GLN A 479 -8.14 0.61 24.95
N GLY A 480 -7.99 1.58 25.86
CA GLY A 480 -9.07 2.45 26.30
C GLY A 480 -10.15 1.78 27.15
N LEU A 481 -9.85 0.61 27.74
CA LEU A 481 -10.79 -0.11 28.64
C LEU A 481 -10.80 0.46 30.06
N ILE A 482 -9.67 1.01 30.49
CA ILE A 482 -9.47 1.63 31.82
C ILE A 482 -8.62 2.89 31.69
N GLU A 483 -8.73 3.81 32.63
CA GLU A 483 -7.85 4.96 32.77
C GLU A 483 -6.84 4.75 33.90
N SER A 484 -5.69 5.43 33.83
CA SER A 484 -4.65 5.33 34.85
C SER A 484 -4.17 6.71 35.28
N THR A 485 -3.81 6.84 36.58
CA THR A 485 -3.26 8.07 37.18
C THR A 485 -2.05 7.75 38.06
N GLY A 486 -1.17 8.71 38.27
CA GLY A 486 0.03 8.57 39.09
C GLY A 486 1.20 7.89 38.32
N SER A 487 2.40 7.87 38.95
CA SER A 487 3.62 7.29 38.40
C SER A 487 4.24 6.23 39.31
N THR A 488 4.93 5.26 38.72
CA THR A 488 5.71 4.20 39.39
C THR A 488 4.94 3.48 40.52
N LYS A 489 5.35 3.58 41.80
CA LYS A 489 4.74 2.88 42.96
C LYS A 489 3.35 3.37 43.36
N GLY A 490 2.95 4.55 42.87
CA GLY A 490 1.65 5.16 43.17
C GLY A 490 0.62 5.07 42.01
N LYS A 491 0.89 4.31 40.99
CA LYS A 491 -0.01 4.20 39.81
C LYS A 491 -1.31 3.47 40.19
N MET A 492 -2.43 4.10 39.84
CA MET A 492 -3.79 3.61 40.12
C MET A 492 -4.58 3.53 38.81
N TYR A 493 -5.60 2.69 38.78
CA TYR A 493 -6.39 2.36 37.61
C TYR A 493 -7.91 2.42 37.94
N LYS A 494 -8.70 2.90 36.98
CA LYS A 494 -10.16 3.00 37.11
C LYS A 494 -10.83 2.58 35.79
N LYS A 495 -12.00 1.94 35.90
CA LYS A 495 -12.80 1.54 34.73
C LYS A 495 -13.39 2.77 34.04
N ILE A 496 -13.32 2.82 32.72
CA ILE A 496 -13.98 3.86 31.91
C ILE A 496 -15.47 3.47 31.79
N ASN A 497 -16.37 4.33 32.24
CA ASN A 497 -17.80 4.16 32.00
C ASN A 497 -18.09 4.62 30.57
N VAL A 498 -18.38 3.68 29.68
CA VAL A 498 -18.92 3.99 28.34
C VAL A 498 -20.42 4.24 28.55
N ASN A 499 -20.84 5.51 28.44
CA ASN A 499 -22.24 5.90 28.34
C ASN A 499 -22.80 5.48 26.97
#